data_df5f0822435943de406c037779b52ff6
#
_entry.id   df5f0822435943de406c037779b52ff6
#
_cell.length_a   1.000
_cell.length_b   1.000
_cell.length_c   1.000
_cell.angle_alpha   90.00
_cell.angle_beta   90.00
_cell.angle_gamma   90.00
#
_symmetry.space_group_name_H-M   'P 1'
#
loop_
_entity.id
_entity.type
_entity.pdbx_description
1 polymer ?
#
loop_
_entity_poly.entity_id
_entity_poly.type
_entity_poly.pdbx_seq_one_letter_code
_entity_poly.pdbx_strand_id
1 'polypeptide(L)'
;MDYKSILKQYWGYDSFRGIQEDIINSIGSGRDTLGLMPTGGGKSITFQVPALAQPGLCLVVTPLIALMKDQVRNLRDRGIKAIAVYSGMTREEIVVALENCIFGDYKFLYISPERLDTEIFQTKLKSMKVSMITVDESHCISQWGYDFRQIGRA
;
A
#
# COMPACT_ATOMS: atom_id res chain seq x y z
N MET A 1 17.40 4.99 -5.08
CA MET A 1 17.83 4.27 -3.89
C MET A 1 17.80 2.77 -4.18
N ASP A 2 18.83 2.07 -3.76
CA ASP A 2 18.92 0.64 -4.01
C ASP A 2 17.95 -0.15 -3.13
N TYR A 3 17.28 -1.14 -3.71
CA TYR A 3 16.28 -1.95 -2.99
C TYR A 3 16.88 -2.72 -1.82
N LYS A 4 18.09 -3.26 -1.99
CA LYS A 4 18.77 -3.96 -0.90
C LYS A 4 19.13 -3.05 0.24
N SER A 5 19.49 -1.81 -0.04
CA SER A 5 19.76 -0.81 0.98
C SER A 5 18.51 -0.47 1.78
N ILE A 6 17.37 -0.37 1.11
CA ILE A 6 16.07 -0.14 1.78
C ILE A 6 15.73 -1.34 2.66
N LEU A 7 15.89 -2.54 2.16
CA LEU A 7 15.64 -3.76 2.91
C LEU A 7 16.48 -3.80 4.18
N LYS A 8 17.77 -3.50 4.06
CA LYS A 8 18.69 -3.46 5.20
C LYS A 8 18.30 -2.39 6.19
N GLN A 9 18.01 -1.20 5.71
CA GLN A 9 17.71 -0.04 6.56
C GLN A 9 16.46 -0.23 7.42
N TYR A 10 15.39 -0.75 6.83
CA TYR A 10 14.09 -0.81 7.51
C TYR A 10 13.78 -2.19 8.10
N TRP A 11 14.29 -3.26 7.52
CA TRP A 11 14.00 -4.63 7.99
C TRP A 11 15.22 -5.36 8.54
N GLY A 12 16.42 -4.87 8.26
CA GLY A 12 17.64 -5.47 8.78
C GLY A 12 18.11 -6.72 8.03
N TYR A 13 17.52 -7.01 6.87
CA TYR A 13 17.91 -8.16 6.06
C TYR A 13 18.94 -7.77 5.01
N ASP A 14 19.88 -8.65 4.72
CA ASP A 14 20.94 -8.39 3.75
C ASP A 14 20.53 -8.75 2.31
N SER A 15 19.58 -9.68 2.17
CA SER A 15 19.17 -10.14 0.84
C SER A 15 17.69 -10.55 0.84
N PHE A 16 17.11 -10.57 -0.37
CA PHE A 16 15.74 -11.03 -0.57
C PHE A 16 15.68 -12.55 -0.64
N ARG A 17 14.48 -13.10 -0.36
CA ARG A 17 14.25 -14.55 -0.38
C ARG A 17 13.43 -14.95 -1.60
N GLY A 18 13.76 -16.10 -2.20
CA GLY A 18 12.99 -16.69 -3.28
C GLY A 18 12.77 -15.72 -4.44
N ILE A 19 11.52 -15.55 -4.83
CA ILE A 19 11.15 -14.71 -5.97
C ILE A 19 10.94 -13.24 -5.60
N GLN A 20 11.21 -12.86 -4.36
CA GLN A 20 10.99 -11.48 -3.92
C GLN A 20 11.70 -10.45 -4.80
N GLU A 21 12.96 -10.69 -5.12
CA GLU A 21 13.75 -9.74 -5.91
C GLU A 21 13.18 -9.58 -7.32
N ASP A 22 12.74 -10.67 -7.95
CA ASP A 22 12.14 -10.61 -9.28
C ASP A 22 10.85 -9.79 -9.28
N ILE A 23 10.00 -10.00 -8.26
CA ILE A 23 8.75 -9.25 -8.12
C ILE A 23 9.05 -7.77 -7.89
N ILE A 24 10.00 -7.46 -7.03
CA ILE A 24 10.39 -6.08 -6.71
C ILE A 24 10.90 -5.38 -7.96
N ASN A 25 11.75 -6.04 -8.74
CA ASN A 25 12.28 -5.46 -9.97
C ASN A 25 11.18 -5.22 -11.01
N SER A 26 10.20 -6.12 -11.09
CA SER A 26 9.07 -5.96 -11.98
C SER A 26 8.22 -4.74 -11.59
N ILE A 27 7.93 -4.59 -10.30
CA ILE A 27 7.18 -3.45 -9.79
C ILE A 27 7.95 -2.15 -10.03
N GLY A 28 9.24 -2.16 -9.72
CA GLY A 28 10.10 -0.99 -9.85
C GLY A 28 10.29 -0.53 -11.29
N SER A 29 10.09 -1.42 -12.26
CA SER A 29 10.19 -1.07 -13.68
C SER A 29 8.91 -0.45 -14.23
N GLY A 30 7.87 -0.28 -13.41
CA GLY A 30 6.61 0.30 -13.83
C GLY A 30 5.63 -0.68 -14.45
N ARG A 31 5.94 -1.97 -14.41
CA ARG A 31 5.04 -2.99 -14.96
C ARG A 31 3.94 -3.32 -13.96
N ASP A 32 2.76 -3.61 -14.49
CA ASP A 32 1.70 -4.18 -13.67
C ASP A 32 2.13 -5.56 -13.21
N THR A 33 2.27 -5.74 -11.91
CA THR A 33 2.80 -6.98 -11.35
C THR A 33 1.77 -7.62 -10.42
N LEU A 34 1.50 -8.90 -10.64
CA LEU A 34 0.66 -9.69 -9.75
C LEU A 34 1.49 -10.85 -9.23
N GLY A 35 1.85 -10.80 -7.96
CA GLY A 35 2.57 -11.87 -7.30
C GLY A 35 1.66 -12.63 -6.37
N LEU A 36 1.40 -13.90 -6.66
CA LEU A 36 0.61 -14.77 -5.79
C LEU A 36 1.56 -15.53 -4.87
N MET A 37 1.60 -15.12 -3.61
CA MET A 37 2.46 -15.74 -2.62
C MET A 37 1.64 -16.24 -1.43
N PRO A 38 2.08 -17.30 -0.77
CA PRO A 38 1.42 -17.74 0.44
C PRO A 38 1.39 -16.64 1.50
N THR A 39 0.30 -16.58 2.25
CA THR A 39 0.13 -15.60 3.31
C THR A 39 1.26 -15.72 4.32
N GLY A 40 1.87 -14.61 4.69
CA GLY A 40 2.88 -14.55 5.75
C GLY A 40 4.32 -14.76 5.31
N GLY A 41 4.60 -15.11 4.08
CA GLY A 41 5.94 -15.45 3.62
C GLY A 41 6.79 -14.27 3.13
N GLY A 42 6.75 -13.11 3.79
CA GLY A 42 7.50 -11.95 3.33
C GLY A 42 6.87 -11.24 2.15
N LYS A 43 5.59 -11.51 1.91
CA LYS A 43 4.82 -10.94 0.82
C LYS A 43 4.80 -9.41 0.84
N SER A 44 4.66 -8.83 2.03
CA SER A 44 4.55 -7.38 2.18
C SER A 44 5.80 -6.65 1.71
N ILE A 45 6.97 -7.24 1.91
CA ILE A 45 8.25 -6.65 1.48
C ILE A 45 8.28 -6.44 -0.03
N THR A 46 7.62 -7.29 -0.80
CA THR A 46 7.66 -7.22 -2.27
C THR A 46 7.06 -5.94 -2.84
N PHE A 47 6.11 -5.32 -2.13
CA PHE A 47 5.59 -4.03 -2.56
C PHE A 47 6.09 -2.88 -1.70
N GLN A 48 6.38 -3.13 -0.42
CA GLN A 48 6.81 -2.08 0.49
C GLN A 48 8.19 -1.52 0.12
N VAL A 49 9.12 -2.38 -0.27
CA VAL A 49 10.46 -1.93 -0.66
C VAL A 49 10.43 -1.04 -1.91
N PRO A 50 9.79 -1.45 -3.03
CA PRO A 50 9.72 -0.54 -4.18
C PRO A 50 8.95 0.74 -3.91
N ALA A 51 7.93 0.68 -3.07
CA ALA A 51 7.18 1.89 -2.70
C ALA A 51 8.07 2.90 -1.98
N LEU A 52 8.96 2.42 -1.12
CA LEU A 52 9.89 3.30 -0.41
C LEU A 52 10.96 3.88 -1.34
N ALA A 53 11.24 3.22 -2.45
CA ALA A 53 12.21 3.71 -3.42
C ALA A 53 11.65 4.79 -4.35
N GLN A 54 10.33 4.94 -4.39
CA GLN A 54 9.66 5.90 -5.28
C GLN A 54 9.07 7.05 -4.49
N PRO A 55 9.01 8.26 -5.06
CA PRO A 55 8.25 9.34 -4.41
C PRO A 55 6.75 9.05 -4.50
N GLY A 56 5.98 9.63 -3.59
CA GLY A 56 4.53 9.51 -3.59
C GLY A 56 4.02 8.45 -2.65
N LEU A 57 2.71 8.25 -2.68
CA LEU A 57 1.97 7.41 -1.76
C LEU A 57 1.67 6.05 -2.39
N CYS A 58 1.84 4.99 -1.61
CA CYS A 58 1.41 3.65 -1.99
C CYS A 58 0.04 3.38 -1.37
N LEU A 59 -0.95 3.13 -2.21
CA LEU A 59 -2.29 2.77 -1.78
C LEU A 59 -2.39 1.24 -1.71
N VAL A 60 -2.70 0.71 -0.53
CA VAL A 60 -2.81 -0.73 -0.33
C VAL A 60 -4.26 -1.07 0.00
N VAL A 61 -4.88 -1.90 -0.84
CA VAL A 61 -6.27 -2.32 -0.66
C VAL A 61 -6.30 -3.73 -0.10
N THR A 62 -6.91 -3.91 1.05
CA THR A 62 -7.05 -5.22 1.67
C THR A 62 -8.37 -5.31 2.44
N PRO A 63 -9.07 -6.45 2.38
CA PRO A 63 -10.31 -6.63 3.14
C PRO A 63 -10.09 -6.99 4.60
N LEU A 64 -8.86 -7.35 4.98
CA LEU A 64 -8.56 -7.88 6.31
C LEU A 64 -8.10 -6.76 7.24
N ILE A 65 -9.03 -6.23 8.04
CA ILE A 65 -8.76 -5.09 8.92
C ILE A 65 -7.67 -5.41 9.95
N ALA A 66 -7.67 -6.60 10.53
CA ALA A 66 -6.65 -6.98 11.50
C ALA A 66 -5.25 -6.98 10.90
N LEU A 67 -5.13 -7.52 9.68
CA LEU A 67 -3.85 -7.54 8.95
C LEU A 67 -3.40 -6.12 8.60
N MET A 68 -4.35 -5.29 8.17
CA MET A 68 -4.10 -3.88 7.86
C MET A 68 -3.50 -3.16 9.06
N LYS A 69 -4.12 -3.31 10.23
CA LYS A 69 -3.66 -2.67 11.46
C LYS A 69 -2.26 -3.16 11.87
N ASP A 70 -2.01 -4.47 11.72
CA ASP A 70 -0.70 -5.04 12.03
C ASP A 70 0.39 -4.50 11.11
N GLN A 71 0.11 -4.42 9.82
CA GLN A 71 1.09 -3.91 8.85
C GLN A 71 1.38 -2.42 9.08
N VAL A 72 0.36 -1.63 9.35
CA VAL A 72 0.54 -0.21 9.64
C VAL A 72 1.39 -0.04 10.89
N ARG A 73 1.11 -0.81 11.94
CA ARG A 73 1.90 -0.75 13.17
C ARG A 73 3.37 -1.13 12.92
N ASN A 74 3.59 -2.21 12.16
CA ASN A 74 4.94 -2.66 11.84
C ASN A 74 5.71 -1.60 11.04
N LEU A 75 5.06 -0.93 10.11
CA LEU A 75 5.70 0.14 9.35
C LEU A 75 6.04 1.33 10.25
N ARG A 76 5.12 1.72 11.11
CA ARG A 76 5.36 2.83 12.06
C ARG A 76 6.49 2.52 13.03
N ASP A 77 6.59 1.27 13.48
CA ASP A 77 7.69 0.85 14.35
C ASP A 77 9.05 0.98 13.67
N ARG A 78 9.05 0.92 12.33
CA ARG A 78 10.28 1.09 11.54
C ARG A 78 10.53 2.55 11.14
N GLY A 79 9.73 3.48 11.63
CA GLY A 79 9.87 4.89 11.31
C GLY A 79 9.26 5.29 9.97
N ILE A 80 8.40 4.45 9.41
CA ILE A 80 7.73 4.72 8.13
C ILE A 80 6.33 5.23 8.41
N LYS A 81 5.95 6.34 7.76
CA LYS A 81 4.61 6.91 7.94
C LYS A 81 3.58 6.09 7.17
N ALA A 82 2.68 5.47 7.90
CA ALA A 82 1.61 4.65 7.37
C ALA A 82 0.33 4.89 8.15
N ILE A 83 -0.81 4.76 7.48
CA ILE A 83 -2.11 4.98 8.09
C ILE A 83 -3.14 4.05 7.45
N ALA A 84 -4.24 3.77 8.17
CA ALA A 84 -5.28 2.87 7.72
C ALA A 84 -6.65 3.55 7.76
N VAL A 85 -7.48 3.25 6.76
CA VAL A 85 -8.88 3.69 6.70
C VAL A 85 -9.74 2.45 6.47
N TYR A 86 -10.67 2.17 7.38
CA TYR A 86 -11.47 0.95 7.35
C TYR A 86 -12.86 1.18 7.93
N SER A 87 -13.72 0.19 7.77
CA SER A 87 -15.08 0.22 8.33
C SER A 87 -15.03 0.24 9.86
N GLY A 88 -15.86 1.09 10.46
CA GLY A 88 -15.87 1.26 11.90
C GLY A 88 -15.21 2.55 12.36
N MET A 89 -14.44 3.20 11.52
CA MET A 89 -13.90 4.53 11.83
C MET A 89 -14.99 5.58 11.67
N THR A 90 -14.94 6.61 12.51
CA THR A 90 -15.85 7.75 12.38
C THR A 90 -15.49 8.57 11.13
N ARG A 91 -16.45 9.38 10.66
CA ARG A 91 -16.19 10.27 9.54
C ARG A 91 -15.01 11.21 9.83
N GLU A 92 -14.95 11.74 11.04
CA GLU A 92 -13.84 12.63 11.42
C GLU A 92 -12.49 11.94 11.38
N GLU A 93 -12.43 10.70 11.88
CA GLU A 93 -11.20 9.91 11.82
C GLU A 93 -10.76 9.67 10.40
N ILE A 94 -11.72 9.37 9.51
CA ILE A 94 -11.43 9.14 8.09
C ILE A 94 -10.92 10.41 7.43
N VAL A 95 -11.56 11.55 7.68
CA VAL A 95 -11.13 12.83 7.12
C VAL A 95 -9.71 13.16 7.55
N VAL A 96 -9.40 13.02 8.83
CA VAL A 96 -8.05 13.29 9.34
C VAL A 96 -7.02 12.38 8.68
N ALA A 97 -7.34 11.08 8.57
CA ALA A 97 -6.43 10.13 7.95
C ALA A 97 -6.14 10.48 6.49
N LEU A 98 -7.18 10.80 5.71
CA LEU A 98 -7.02 11.13 4.31
C LEU A 98 -6.29 12.46 4.12
N GLU A 99 -6.54 13.44 4.96
CA GLU A 99 -5.83 14.71 4.89
C GLU A 99 -4.36 14.55 5.25
N ASN A 100 -4.03 13.67 6.20
CA ASN A 100 -2.65 13.34 6.49
C ASN A 100 -1.94 12.74 5.28
N CYS A 101 -2.64 11.98 4.45
CA CYS A 101 -2.08 11.44 3.22
C CYS A 101 -1.83 12.51 2.16
N ILE A 102 -2.59 13.61 2.20
CA ILE A 102 -2.42 14.72 1.26
C ILE A 102 -1.28 15.63 1.71
N PHE A 103 -1.26 16.01 2.98
CA PHE A 103 -0.39 17.07 3.49
C PHE A 103 0.76 16.59 4.36
N GLY A 104 0.71 15.34 4.85
CA GLY A 104 1.62 14.88 5.89
C GLY A 104 2.76 13.97 5.43
N ASP A 105 3.01 13.85 4.13
CA ASP A 105 4.07 12.99 3.58
C ASP A 105 3.96 11.52 4.01
N TYR A 106 2.75 11.02 4.13
CA TYR A 106 2.55 9.61 4.42
C TYR A 106 2.93 8.75 3.22
N LYS A 107 3.56 7.61 3.50
CA LYS A 107 4.06 6.71 2.46
C LYS A 107 3.08 5.62 2.09
N PHE A 108 2.33 5.13 3.06
CA PHE A 108 1.36 4.04 2.86
C PHE A 108 -0.01 4.42 3.38
N LEU A 109 -1.03 4.22 2.55
CA LEU A 109 -2.43 4.29 2.96
C LEU A 109 -3.04 2.91 2.74
N TYR A 110 -3.39 2.24 3.82
CA TYR A 110 -4.12 0.98 3.78
C TYR A 110 -5.60 1.28 3.86
N ILE A 111 -6.38 0.70 2.96
CA ILE A 111 -7.80 0.98 2.89
C ILE A 111 -8.59 -0.30 2.61
N SER A 112 -9.76 -0.43 3.25
CA SER A 112 -10.67 -1.51 2.98
C SER A 112 -11.43 -1.25 1.67
N PRO A 113 -11.79 -2.33 0.92
CA PRO A 113 -12.39 -2.17 -0.42
C PRO A 113 -13.67 -1.34 -0.43
N GLU A 114 -14.51 -1.49 0.57
CA GLU A 114 -15.79 -0.77 0.63
C GLU A 114 -15.61 0.73 0.77
N ARG A 115 -14.45 1.18 1.19
CA ARG A 115 -14.14 2.61 1.31
C ARG A 115 -13.71 3.24 0.00
N LEU A 116 -13.32 2.43 -0.99
CA LEU A 116 -12.91 2.95 -2.29
C LEU A 116 -14.04 3.69 -3.00
N ASP A 117 -15.27 3.24 -2.85
CA ASP A 117 -16.44 3.84 -3.52
C ASP A 117 -17.02 5.02 -2.78
N THR A 118 -16.49 5.35 -1.61
CA THR A 118 -17.05 6.47 -0.85
C THR A 118 -16.68 7.79 -1.51
N GLU A 119 -17.63 8.72 -1.48
CA GLU A 119 -17.44 10.05 -2.06
C GLU A 119 -16.26 10.78 -1.41
N ILE A 120 -16.15 10.66 -0.10
CA ILE A 120 -15.08 11.32 0.64
C ILE A 120 -13.71 10.82 0.20
N PHE A 121 -13.56 9.52 0.01
CA PHE A 121 -12.28 8.97 -0.46
C PHE A 121 -11.97 9.44 -1.87
N GLN A 122 -12.94 9.35 -2.78
CA GLN A 122 -12.75 9.76 -4.17
C GLN A 122 -12.37 11.24 -4.27
N THR A 123 -13.00 12.08 -3.47
CA THR A 123 -12.70 13.52 -3.46
C THR A 123 -11.28 13.79 -2.96
N LYS A 124 -10.88 13.15 -1.87
CA LYS A 124 -9.55 13.35 -1.29
C LYS A 124 -8.45 12.72 -2.14
N LEU A 125 -8.76 11.62 -2.82
CA LEU A 125 -7.80 10.92 -3.68
C LEU A 125 -7.25 11.83 -4.78
N LYS A 126 -8.06 12.73 -5.29
CA LYS A 126 -7.65 13.67 -6.36
C LYS A 126 -6.49 14.56 -5.92
N SER A 127 -6.35 14.81 -4.63
CA SER A 127 -5.27 15.63 -4.09
C SER A 127 -4.08 14.83 -3.60
N MET A 128 -4.16 13.50 -3.64
CA MET A 128 -3.06 12.64 -3.23
C MET A 128 -2.14 12.35 -4.41
N LYS A 129 -0.84 12.21 -4.12
CA LYS A 129 0.15 11.83 -5.13
C LYS A 129 0.38 10.33 -5.04
N VAL A 130 -0.56 9.55 -5.58
CA VAL A 130 -0.47 8.10 -5.57
C VAL A 130 0.49 7.62 -6.64
N SER A 131 1.57 6.94 -6.24
CA SER A 131 2.57 6.41 -7.16
C SER A 131 2.40 4.92 -7.41
N MET A 132 1.69 4.22 -6.53
CA MET A 132 1.59 2.77 -6.60
C MET A 132 0.30 2.32 -5.93
N ILE A 133 -0.36 1.33 -6.54
CA ILE A 133 -1.56 0.71 -5.97
C ILE A 133 -1.31 -0.78 -5.84
N THR A 134 -1.53 -1.32 -4.65
CA THR A 134 -1.34 -2.74 -4.36
C THR A 134 -2.64 -3.32 -3.82
N VAL A 135 -3.02 -4.50 -4.32
CA VAL A 135 -4.17 -5.23 -3.81
C VAL A 135 -3.68 -6.47 -3.07
N ASP A 136 -3.94 -6.51 -1.79
CA ASP A 136 -3.72 -7.72 -1.01
C ASP A 136 -4.97 -8.58 -1.12
N GLU A 137 -4.83 -9.90 -1.03
CA GLU A 137 -5.92 -10.84 -1.28
C GLU A 137 -6.38 -10.78 -2.74
N SER A 138 -5.53 -11.30 -3.63
CA SER A 138 -5.70 -11.19 -5.07
C SER A 138 -6.98 -11.79 -5.62
N HIS A 139 -7.64 -12.70 -4.88
CA HIS A 139 -8.90 -13.28 -5.31
C HIS A 139 -10.02 -12.25 -5.42
N CYS A 140 -9.85 -11.08 -4.85
CA CYS A 140 -10.82 -9.98 -4.91
C CYS A 140 -10.62 -9.07 -6.12
N ILE A 141 -9.55 -9.24 -6.89
CA ILE A 141 -9.21 -8.35 -8.00
C ILE A 141 -10.33 -8.26 -9.04
N SER A 142 -10.92 -9.39 -9.43
CA SER A 142 -11.96 -9.39 -10.43
C SER A 142 -13.20 -8.61 -9.99
N GLN A 143 -13.49 -8.61 -8.71
CA GLN A 143 -14.61 -7.89 -8.14
C GLN A 143 -14.39 -6.38 -8.14
N TRP A 144 -13.15 -5.94 -7.93
CA TRP A 144 -12.81 -4.53 -7.84
C TRP A 144 -12.05 -4.00 -9.05
N GLY A 145 -11.81 -4.81 -10.05
CA GLY A 145 -10.96 -4.44 -11.17
C GLY A 145 -11.40 -3.18 -11.89
N TYR A 146 -12.71 -3.00 -12.02
CA TYR A 146 -13.27 -1.80 -12.68
C TYR A 146 -12.95 -0.54 -11.85
N ASP A 147 -13.21 -0.58 -10.57
CA ASP A 147 -12.98 0.56 -9.68
C ASP A 147 -11.50 0.91 -9.62
N PHE A 148 -10.66 -0.09 -9.63
CA PHE A 148 -9.21 0.08 -9.67
C PHE A 148 -8.73 0.83 -10.90
N ARG A 149 -9.29 0.49 -12.06
CA ARG A 149 -8.92 1.17 -13.30
C ARG A 149 -9.27 2.65 -13.25
N GLN A 150 -10.39 2.98 -12.64
CA GLN A 150 -10.79 4.38 -12.48
C GLN A 150 -9.87 5.13 -11.53
N ILE A 151 -9.48 4.51 -10.44
CA ILE A 151 -8.53 5.10 -9.50
C ILE A 151 -7.18 5.37 -10.18
N GLY A 152 -6.69 4.42 -10.96
CA GLY A 152 -5.41 4.54 -11.64
C GLY A 152 -5.38 5.62 -12.71
N ARG A 153 -6.55 6.11 -13.14
CA ARG A 153 -6.67 7.17 -14.14
C ARG A 153 -6.96 8.54 -13.53
N ALA A 154 -7.21 8.57 -12.25
CA ALA A 154 -7.60 9.82 -11.57
C ALA A 154 -6.44 10.81 -11.41
#